data_fdc707350471c2cd0c37e923eb4abfe4
#
_entry.id   fdc707350471c2cd0c37e923eb4abfe4
#
_cell.length_a   1.000
_cell.length_b   1.000
_cell.length_c   1.000
_cell.angle_alpha   90.00
_cell.angle_beta   90.00
_cell.angle_gamma   90.00
#
_symmetry.space_group_name_H-M   'P 1'
#
loop_
_entity.id
_entity.type
_entity.pdbx_description
1 polymer ?
#
loop_
_entity_poly.entity_id
_entity_poly.type
_entity_poly.pdbx_seq_one_letter_code
_entity_poly.pdbx_strand_id
1 'polypeptide(L)'
;VEILPIINEEVNTQAHFAKHNNQEVLYFVSDRKGGFGGMDIWLSMIDKNGNFGVPINAGERINTSSDEITPFFNPYENTLYFSSNRKEGLGGFDVYKSNGKLNLWAKTSNVKQFNPKDDEMYLSFYSKDKGYFSSNRKGAKYETTEFCCNDIFSFESINIDTIPPLTNWLDFSPISLYFHNDEPDCCTMEATTQKTYKEAYISYFKLIDEYENQND
;
A
#
# COMPACT_ATOMS: atom_id res chain seq x y z
N VAL A 1 12.40 2.14 32.39
CA VAL A 1 12.82 2.25 30.99
C VAL A 1 14.20 1.63 30.90
N GLU A 2 14.37 0.66 30.03
CA GLU A 2 15.63 -0.05 29.82
C GLU A 2 16.07 0.10 28.37
N ILE A 3 17.39 0.14 28.16
CA ILE A 3 17.99 0.06 26.83
C ILE A 3 18.08 -1.41 26.45
N LEU A 4 17.83 -1.75 25.19
CA LEU A 4 17.96 -3.09 24.64
C LEU A 4 19.29 -3.26 23.92
N PRO A 5 20.39 -3.65 24.61
CA PRO A 5 21.74 -3.61 24.03
C PRO A 5 21.88 -4.47 22.76
N ILE A 6 21.19 -5.62 22.71
CA ILE A 6 21.23 -6.53 21.55
C ILE A 6 20.55 -5.97 20.31
N ILE A 7 19.61 -5.02 20.50
CA ILE A 7 18.90 -4.35 19.42
C ILE A 7 19.64 -3.09 18.98
N ASN A 8 20.16 -2.32 19.95
CA ASN A 8 20.66 -0.97 19.72
C ASN A 8 22.13 -0.95 19.27
N GLU A 9 22.38 -1.57 18.12
CA GLU A 9 23.62 -1.42 17.35
C GLU A 9 23.31 -0.53 16.16
N GLU A 10 24.16 0.48 15.87
CA GLU A 10 23.98 1.45 14.80
C GLU A 10 22.64 2.24 14.93
N VAL A 11 22.06 2.72 13.83
CA VAL A 11 20.74 3.39 13.84
C VAL A 11 19.63 2.38 13.94
N ASN A 12 18.69 2.59 14.88
CA ASN A 12 17.50 1.75 15.04
C ASN A 12 16.28 2.62 15.24
N THR A 13 15.21 2.33 14.50
CA THR A 13 13.98 3.14 14.52
C THR A 13 12.75 2.30 14.15
N GLN A 14 11.58 2.89 14.25
CA GLN A 14 10.29 2.39 13.73
C GLN A 14 9.99 0.96 14.17
N ALA A 15 10.08 0.72 15.47
CA ALA A 15 9.80 -0.57 16.07
C ALA A 15 8.30 -0.94 16.00
N HIS A 16 8.02 -2.16 15.58
CA HIS A 16 6.67 -2.74 15.52
C HIS A 16 6.64 -4.13 16.18
N PHE A 17 5.83 -4.26 17.23
CA PHE A 17 5.60 -5.54 17.89
C PHE A 17 4.59 -6.37 17.10
N ALA A 18 4.88 -7.65 16.91
CA ALA A 18 4.01 -8.59 16.25
C ALA A 18 3.98 -9.94 16.98
N LYS A 19 2.93 -10.72 16.70
CA LYS A 19 2.81 -12.08 17.19
C LYS A 19 2.45 -13.02 16.05
N HIS A 20 3.34 -13.98 15.81
CA HIS A 20 3.15 -15.06 14.84
C HIS A 20 2.75 -16.33 15.58
N ASN A 21 1.45 -16.62 15.68
CA ASN A 21 0.91 -17.66 16.57
C ASN A 21 1.35 -17.40 18.02
N ASN A 22 2.25 -18.22 18.55
CA ASN A 22 2.78 -18.10 19.91
C ASN A 22 4.16 -17.45 20.00
N GLN A 23 4.76 -17.07 18.85
CA GLN A 23 6.07 -16.41 18.80
C GLN A 23 5.90 -14.90 18.77
N GLU A 24 6.43 -14.22 19.78
CA GLU A 24 6.51 -12.76 19.81
C GLU A 24 7.75 -12.28 19.08
N VAL A 25 7.59 -11.19 18.31
CA VAL A 25 8.62 -10.66 17.42
C VAL A 25 8.59 -9.14 17.48
N LEU A 26 9.76 -8.54 17.54
CA LEU A 26 9.95 -7.12 17.30
C LEU A 26 10.50 -6.95 15.88
N TYR A 27 9.75 -6.31 15.00
CA TYR A 27 10.27 -5.75 13.75
C TYR A 27 10.81 -4.35 14.00
N PHE A 28 11.87 -3.99 13.35
CA PHE A 28 12.44 -2.65 13.44
C PHE A 28 13.28 -2.35 12.19
N VAL A 29 13.65 -1.10 12.02
CA VAL A 29 14.44 -0.61 10.90
C VAL A 29 15.84 -0.28 11.39
N SER A 30 16.86 -0.67 10.63
CA SER A 30 18.25 -0.42 10.97
C SER A 30 19.16 -0.39 9.74
N ASP A 31 20.20 0.43 9.79
CA ASP A 31 21.29 0.48 8.82
C ASP A 31 22.50 -0.39 9.21
N ARG A 32 22.28 -1.34 10.13
CA ARG A 32 23.34 -2.23 10.64
C ARG A 32 24.01 -3.05 9.54
N LYS A 33 25.26 -3.41 9.78
CA LYS A 33 26.05 -4.27 8.87
C LYS A 33 25.36 -5.59 8.60
N GLY A 34 25.42 -6.04 7.35
CA GLY A 34 24.79 -7.27 6.87
C GLY A 34 23.39 -7.07 6.29
N GLY A 35 22.98 -5.81 6.10
CA GLY A 35 21.80 -5.43 5.32
C GLY A 35 22.03 -5.49 3.82
N PHE A 36 21.00 -5.12 3.06
CA PHE A 36 20.97 -5.10 1.59
C PHE A 36 21.11 -3.68 1.03
N GLY A 37 20.64 -2.67 1.77
CA GLY A 37 20.58 -1.28 1.33
C GLY A 37 21.01 -0.28 2.39
N GLY A 38 20.32 0.82 2.45
CA GLY A 38 20.48 1.84 3.48
C GLY A 38 19.77 1.40 4.76
N MET A 39 18.47 1.68 4.84
CA MET A 39 17.63 1.24 5.94
C MET A 39 16.93 -0.07 5.57
N ASP A 40 17.19 -1.11 6.33
CA ASP A 40 16.60 -2.44 6.15
C ASP A 40 15.63 -2.77 7.29
N ILE A 41 14.66 -3.62 7.01
CA ILE A 41 13.80 -4.21 8.02
C ILE A 41 14.49 -5.43 8.64
N TRP A 42 14.59 -5.43 9.95
CA TRP A 42 15.13 -6.49 10.79
C TRP A 42 14.07 -6.98 11.75
N LEU A 43 14.30 -8.16 12.31
CA LEU A 43 13.44 -8.71 13.34
C LEU A 43 14.26 -9.35 14.46
N SER A 44 13.71 -9.30 15.68
CA SER A 44 14.21 -10.04 16.82
C SER A 44 13.09 -10.86 17.44
N MET A 45 13.31 -12.14 17.65
CA MET A 45 12.36 -13.00 18.37
C MET A 45 12.44 -12.73 19.87
N ILE A 46 11.31 -12.70 20.54
CA ILE A 46 11.21 -12.49 21.97
C ILE A 46 10.89 -13.84 22.63
N ASP A 47 11.68 -14.23 23.60
CA ASP A 47 11.46 -15.48 24.35
C ASP A 47 10.35 -15.33 25.39
N LYS A 48 10.00 -16.44 26.07
CA LYS A 48 8.95 -16.47 27.08
C LYS A 48 9.24 -15.63 28.35
N ASN A 49 10.50 -15.24 28.53
CA ASN A 49 10.94 -14.40 29.64
C ASN A 49 11.02 -12.92 29.25
N GLY A 50 10.70 -12.58 27.97
CA GLY A 50 10.80 -11.23 27.45
C GLY A 50 12.19 -10.85 26.92
N ASN A 51 13.12 -11.79 26.80
CA ASN A 51 14.46 -11.52 26.27
C ASN A 51 14.44 -11.48 24.73
N PHE A 52 15.17 -10.52 24.19
CA PHE A 52 15.33 -10.37 22.75
C PHE A 52 16.46 -11.27 22.24
N GLY A 53 16.16 -11.96 21.14
CA GLY A 53 17.15 -12.74 20.40
C GLY A 53 18.04 -11.86 19.52
N VAL A 54 19.08 -12.46 18.94
CA VAL A 54 19.95 -11.79 17.97
C VAL A 54 19.11 -11.33 16.78
N PRO A 55 19.24 -10.06 16.35
CA PRO A 55 18.54 -9.56 15.18
C PRO A 55 18.84 -10.34 13.90
N ILE A 56 17.79 -10.59 13.13
CA ILE A 56 17.82 -11.30 11.86
C ILE A 56 17.31 -10.35 10.78
N ASN A 57 18.03 -10.21 9.67
CA ASN A 57 17.54 -9.45 8.52
C ASN A 57 16.28 -10.12 7.93
N ALA A 58 15.27 -9.34 7.56
CA ALA A 58 14.05 -9.88 6.97
C ALA A 58 14.27 -10.53 5.59
N GLY A 59 15.43 -10.35 5.01
CA GLY A 59 15.89 -11.03 3.80
C GLY A 59 15.54 -10.32 2.49
N GLU A 60 16.12 -10.82 1.40
CA GLU A 60 16.07 -10.25 0.05
C GLU A 60 14.65 -10.12 -0.56
N ARG A 61 13.68 -10.82 -0.01
CA ARG A 61 12.27 -10.69 -0.43
C ARG A 61 11.63 -9.42 0.07
N ILE A 62 12.13 -8.90 1.19
CA ILE A 62 11.68 -7.66 1.81
C ILE A 62 12.65 -6.53 1.48
N ASN A 63 13.91 -6.70 1.82
CA ASN A 63 14.96 -5.69 1.74
C ASN A 63 15.63 -5.68 0.36
N THR A 64 16.00 -4.48 -0.09
CA THR A 64 16.64 -4.23 -1.39
C THR A 64 17.85 -3.31 -1.20
N SER A 65 18.44 -2.82 -2.28
CA SER A 65 19.47 -1.78 -2.22
C SER A 65 18.93 -0.38 -1.89
N SER A 66 17.63 -0.27 -1.70
CA SER A 66 16.91 0.96 -1.31
C SER A 66 16.67 0.98 0.20
N ASP A 67 15.84 1.90 0.67
CA ASP A 67 15.40 1.93 2.05
C ASP A 67 14.05 1.21 2.19
N GLU A 68 13.96 0.33 3.16
CA GLU A 68 12.74 -0.33 3.61
C GLU A 68 12.43 0.12 5.03
N ILE A 69 11.29 0.77 5.21
CA ILE A 69 10.91 1.46 6.45
C ILE A 69 9.48 1.14 6.88
N THR A 70 9.10 1.59 8.07
CA THR A 70 7.74 1.52 8.62
C THR A 70 7.09 0.14 8.57
N PRO A 71 7.75 -0.93 9.09
CA PRO A 71 7.18 -2.28 9.06
C PRO A 71 5.91 -2.36 9.91
N PHE A 72 4.89 -3.00 9.37
CA PHE A 72 3.66 -3.34 10.07
C PHE A 72 3.21 -4.75 9.69
N PHE A 73 3.16 -5.65 10.66
CA PHE A 73 2.64 -7.01 10.43
C PHE A 73 1.14 -7.07 10.71
N ASN A 74 0.37 -7.42 9.68
CA ASN A 74 -1.06 -7.65 9.81
C ASN A 74 -1.33 -9.13 10.14
N PRO A 75 -1.75 -9.46 11.37
CA PRO A 75 -1.97 -10.84 11.78
C PRO A 75 -3.21 -11.49 11.13
N TYR A 76 -4.16 -10.70 10.64
CA TYR A 76 -5.36 -11.21 9.98
C TYR A 76 -5.04 -11.86 8.63
N GLU A 77 -3.98 -11.40 7.96
CA GLU A 77 -3.59 -11.85 6.63
C GLU A 77 -2.23 -12.56 6.62
N ASN A 78 -1.53 -12.66 7.75
CA ASN A 78 -0.13 -13.07 7.83
C ASN A 78 0.76 -12.31 6.82
N THR A 79 0.61 -11.00 6.80
CA THR A 79 1.22 -10.13 5.80
C THR A 79 2.03 -9.03 6.48
N LEU A 80 3.28 -8.87 6.08
CA LEU A 80 4.10 -7.71 6.42
C LEU A 80 3.85 -6.62 5.38
N TYR A 81 3.45 -5.46 5.86
CA TYR A 81 3.38 -4.22 5.10
C TYR A 81 4.58 -3.35 5.48
N PHE A 82 5.10 -2.63 4.53
CA PHE A 82 6.23 -1.72 4.73
C PHE A 82 6.30 -0.70 3.60
N SER A 83 7.03 0.40 3.81
CA SER A 83 7.26 1.39 2.77
C SER A 83 8.66 1.27 2.22
N SER A 84 8.84 1.51 0.92
CA SER A 84 10.14 1.48 0.27
C SER A 84 10.23 2.50 -0.86
N ASN A 85 11.42 3.11 -1.01
CA ASN A 85 11.76 4.03 -2.11
C ASN A 85 12.46 3.31 -3.27
N ARG A 86 12.20 1.99 -3.44
CA ARG A 86 12.75 1.19 -4.55
C ARG A 86 12.28 1.69 -5.91
N LYS A 87 13.11 1.52 -6.93
CA LYS A 87 12.92 2.10 -8.27
C LYS A 87 11.63 1.66 -8.98
N GLU A 88 11.07 0.51 -8.61
CA GLU A 88 9.82 -0.02 -9.17
C GLU A 88 8.57 0.62 -8.55
N GLY A 89 8.74 1.60 -7.68
CA GLY A 89 7.67 2.39 -7.06
C GLY A 89 7.00 3.36 -8.04
N LEU A 90 5.91 3.97 -7.58
CA LEU A 90 5.15 5.00 -8.29
C LEU A 90 5.48 6.39 -7.76
N GLY A 91 5.81 6.50 -6.49
CA GLY A 91 6.16 7.71 -5.75
C GLY A 91 7.59 7.69 -5.20
N GLY A 92 7.83 8.44 -4.14
CA GLY A 92 9.07 8.36 -3.37
C GLY A 92 9.06 7.12 -2.48
N PHE A 93 8.28 7.11 -1.40
CA PHE A 93 8.03 5.92 -0.60
C PHE A 93 6.67 5.32 -0.92
N ASP A 94 6.64 4.13 -1.44
CA ASP A 94 5.43 3.36 -1.71
C ASP A 94 5.21 2.26 -0.66
N VAL A 95 3.96 1.94 -0.38
CA VAL A 95 3.58 0.79 0.43
C VAL A 95 3.71 -0.50 -0.36
N TYR A 96 4.46 -1.44 0.18
CA TYR A 96 4.61 -2.81 -0.31
C TYR A 96 4.06 -3.81 0.69
N LYS A 97 3.77 -5.02 0.21
CA LYS A 97 3.36 -6.13 1.07
C LYS A 97 3.99 -7.45 0.66
N SER A 98 4.18 -8.33 1.64
CA SER A 98 4.59 -9.70 1.44
C SER A 98 3.92 -10.62 2.44
N ASN A 99 3.34 -11.72 1.96
CA ASN A 99 2.77 -12.75 2.83
C ASN A 99 3.89 -13.64 3.38
N GLY A 100 3.75 -14.03 4.64
CA GLY A 100 4.73 -14.90 5.27
C GLY A 100 4.92 -14.63 6.75
N LYS A 101 6.05 -15.02 7.27
CA LYS A 101 6.40 -14.81 8.68
C LYS A 101 7.91 -14.86 8.89
N LEU A 102 8.38 -14.12 9.88
CA LEU A 102 9.79 -14.09 10.31
C LEU A 102 10.70 -13.68 9.13
N ASN A 103 11.50 -14.56 8.59
CA ASN A 103 12.37 -14.37 7.44
C ASN A 103 11.95 -15.23 6.21
N LEU A 104 10.76 -15.81 6.26
CA LEU A 104 10.19 -16.63 5.18
C LEU A 104 9.04 -15.87 4.51
N TRP A 105 9.39 -15.07 3.51
CA TRP A 105 8.46 -14.19 2.81
C TRP A 105 8.22 -14.64 1.37
N ALA A 106 6.98 -14.46 0.91
CA ALA A 106 6.63 -14.58 -0.50
C ALA A 106 7.24 -13.41 -1.30
N LYS A 107 7.05 -13.43 -2.61
CA LYS A 107 7.45 -12.30 -3.46
C LYS A 107 6.69 -11.04 -3.03
N THR A 108 7.42 -9.97 -2.78
CA THR A 108 6.86 -8.65 -2.45
C THR A 108 6.07 -8.08 -3.63
N SER A 109 4.98 -7.40 -3.33
CA SER A 109 4.14 -6.70 -4.29
C SER A 109 3.83 -5.27 -3.82
N ASN A 110 3.82 -4.33 -4.77
CA ASN A 110 3.37 -2.96 -4.54
C ASN A 110 1.86 -2.94 -4.30
N VAL A 111 1.40 -2.20 -3.30
CA VAL A 111 -0.03 -2.06 -2.96
C VAL A 111 -0.59 -0.84 -3.68
N LYS A 112 -0.72 -0.95 -5.00
CA LYS A 112 -1.06 0.15 -5.92
C LYS A 112 -2.24 1.01 -5.49
N GLN A 113 -3.21 0.43 -4.79
CA GLN A 113 -4.38 1.15 -4.28
C GLN A 113 -4.03 2.22 -3.24
N PHE A 114 -2.89 2.09 -2.57
CA PHE A 114 -2.40 3.10 -1.62
C PHE A 114 -1.39 4.05 -2.25
N ASN A 115 -0.77 3.68 -3.35
CA ASN A 115 0.40 4.37 -3.90
C ASN A 115 0.05 5.20 -5.15
N PRO A 116 -0.28 6.48 -5.03
CA PRO A 116 -0.21 7.44 -6.12
C PRO A 116 1.26 7.79 -6.45
N LYS A 117 1.53 9.02 -6.89
CA LYS A 117 2.89 9.49 -7.18
C LYS A 117 3.58 10.18 -5.99
N ASP A 118 3.00 10.04 -4.82
CA ASP A 118 3.40 10.72 -3.59
C ASP A 118 4.14 9.75 -2.65
N ASP A 119 4.38 10.13 -1.41
CA ASP A 119 4.95 9.26 -0.38
C ASP A 119 3.85 8.65 0.49
N GLU A 120 3.92 7.35 0.73
CA GLU A 120 3.05 6.62 1.63
C GLU A 120 3.85 5.87 2.68
N MET A 121 3.58 6.17 3.95
CA MET A 121 4.31 5.60 5.08
C MET A 121 3.40 5.27 6.25
N TYR A 122 3.92 4.50 7.21
CA TYR A 122 3.24 4.19 8.46
C TYR A 122 1.85 3.57 8.30
N LEU A 123 1.69 2.71 7.27
CA LEU A 123 0.44 1.95 7.13
C LEU A 123 0.22 1.09 8.37
N SER A 124 -0.97 1.18 8.96
CA SER A 124 -1.37 0.39 10.12
C SER A 124 -2.84 0.01 10.03
N PHE A 125 -3.18 -1.19 10.52
CA PHE A 125 -4.54 -1.67 10.59
C PHE A 125 -4.99 -1.74 12.05
N TYR A 126 -6.16 -1.20 12.35
CA TYR A 126 -6.82 -1.40 13.66
C TYR A 126 -7.97 -2.41 13.60
N SER A 127 -8.37 -2.82 12.39
CA SER A 127 -9.27 -3.94 12.13
C SER A 127 -8.81 -4.69 10.87
N LYS A 128 -9.54 -5.72 10.47
CA LYS A 128 -9.20 -6.52 9.29
C LYS A 128 -9.12 -5.69 8.00
N ASP A 129 -9.95 -4.69 7.87
CA ASP A 129 -10.23 -3.93 6.65
C ASP A 129 -10.08 -2.41 6.79
N LYS A 130 -9.75 -1.92 8.00
CA LYS A 130 -9.65 -0.48 8.29
C LYS A 130 -8.32 -0.13 8.93
N GLY A 131 -7.81 1.03 8.56
CA GLY A 131 -6.54 1.49 9.08
C GLY A 131 -6.25 2.95 8.76
N TYR A 132 -5.00 3.29 8.99
CA TYR A 132 -4.44 4.62 8.76
C TYR A 132 -3.09 4.50 8.06
N PHE A 133 -2.71 5.53 7.36
CA PHE A 133 -1.37 5.72 6.82
C PHE A 133 -1.05 7.21 6.72
N SER A 134 0.22 7.55 6.59
CA SER A 134 0.68 8.91 6.38
C SER A 134 1.03 9.12 4.92
N SER A 135 0.65 10.27 4.34
CA SER A 135 0.97 10.62 2.96
C SER A 135 1.02 12.13 2.75
N ASN A 136 1.86 12.57 1.81
CA ASN A 136 1.92 13.94 1.30
C ASN A 136 1.09 14.11 0.01
N ARG A 137 0.18 13.16 -0.28
CA ARG A 137 -0.68 13.17 -1.47
C ARG A 137 -1.58 14.40 -1.56
N LYS A 138 -2.10 14.64 -2.75
CA LYS A 138 -3.10 15.69 -2.98
C LYS A 138 -4.24 15.60 -1.96
N GLY A 139 -4.54 16.73 -1.32
CA GLY A 139 -5.50 16.83 -0.22
C GLY A 139 -4.84 16.86 1.16
N ALA A 140 -3.54 16.66 1.27
CA ALA A 140 -2.77 16.99 2.45
C ALA A 140 -2.80 18.51 2.71
N LYS A 141 -2.78 18.89 3.99
CA LYS A 141 -2.98 20.29 4.41
C LYS A 141 -1.88 21.24 3.91
N TYR A 142 -0.69 20.71 3.65
CA TYR A 142 0.50 21.49 3.27
C TYR A 142 1.11 20.97 1.95
N GLU A 143 0.31 20.96 0.88
CA GLU A 143 0.73 20.49 -0.44
C GLU A 143 1.89 21.27 -1.08
N THR A 144 2.24 22.45 -0.53
CA THR A 144 3.09 23.44 -1.23
C THR A 144 4.53 23.51 -0.76
N THR A 145 4.99 22.71 0.18
CA THR A 145 6.33 22.80 0.71
C THR A 145 7.14 21.55 0.40
N GLU A 146 8.27 21.69 -0.27
CA GLU A 146 9.20 20.63 -0.69
C GLU A 146 9.69 19.69 0.44
N PHE A 147 9.44 20.02 1.70
CA PHE A 147 9.99 19.31 2.86
C PHE A 147 8.99 19.02 3.99
N CYS A 148 7.74 19.28 3.78
CA CYS A 148 6.71 19.11 4.80
C CYS A 148 5.49 18.52 4.11
N CYS A 149 4.84 17.77 4.64
CA CYS A 149 4.33 17.25 5.84
C CYS A 149 3.37 16.16 5.43
N ASN A 150 3.57 14.97 5.90
CA ASN A 150 2.60 13.91 5.68
C ASN A 150 1.40 14.15 6.60
N ASP A 151 0.20 14.10 6.05
CA ASP A 151 -1.03 14.03 6.81
C ASP A 151 -1.46 12.58 7.03
N ILE A 152 -2.31 12.36 8.01
CA ILE A 152 -2.85 11.04 8.31
C ILE A 152 -4.14 10.83 7.55
N PHE A 153 -4.20 9.77 6.77
CA PHE A 153 -5.36 9.33 6.02
C PHE A 153 -5.93 8.04 6.61
N SER A 154 -7.24 7.92 6.65
CA SER A 154 -7.92 6.67 6.98
C SER A 154 -8.31 5.93 5.72
N PHE A 155 -8.37 4.61 5.80
CA PHE A 155 -8.90 3.77 4.73
C PHE A 155 -9.84 2.70 5.27
N GLU A 156 -10.74 2.27 4.41
CA GLU A 156 -11.57 1.10 4.59
C GLU A 156 -11.52 0.27 3.29
N SER A 157 -11.07 -0.98 3.39
CA SER A 157 -11.08 -1.90 2.25
C SER A 157 -12.51 -2.38 2.03
N ILE A 158 -13.11 -2.04 0.90
CA ILE A 158 -14.39 -2.62 0.51
C ILE A 158 -14.12 -4.06 0.11
N ASN A 159 -14.65 -4.99 0.88
CA ASN A 159 -14.58 -6.41 0.55
C ASN A 159 -15.56 -6.66 -0.61
N ILE A 160 -15.04 -6.83 -1.82
CA ILE A 160 -15.88 -7.06 -3.03
C ILE A 160 -16.73 -8.32 -2.87
N ASP A 161 -16.26 -9.27 -2.08
CA ASP A 161 -17.00 -10.51 -1.77
C ASP A 161 -18.26 -10.28 -0.90
N THR A 162 -18.40 -9.12 -0.26
CA THR A 162 -19.58 -8.73 0.52
C THR A 162 -20.59 -7.92 -0.27
N ILE A 163 -20.28 -7.54 -1.51
CA ILE A 163 -21.28 -6.95 -2.40
C ILE A 163 -22.23 -8.08 -2.78
N PRO A 164 -23.50 -8.05 -2.33
CA PRO A 164 -24.45 -9.07 -2.74
C PRO A 164 -24.48 -9.09 -4.27
N PRO A 165 -24.57 -10.27 -4.89
CA PRO A 165 -24.68 -10.34 -6.34
C PRO A 165 -25.82 -9.41 -6.76
N LEU A 166 -25.56 -8.53 -7.70
CA LEU A 166 -26.55 -7.60 -8.24
C LEU A 166 -27.74 -8.41 -8.74
N THR A 167 -28.74 -8.57 -7.89
CA THR A 167 -29.94 -9.36 -8.20
C THR A 167 -30.89 -8.58 -9.07
N ASN A 168 -30.77 -7.26 -9.08
CA ASN A 168 -31.55 -6.42 -9.98
C ASN A 168 -30.77 -5.10 -10.25
N TRP A 169 -30.22 -4.97 -11.46
CA TRP A 169 -29.53 -3.75 -11.91
C TRP A 169 -30.47 -2.53 -12.02
N LEU A 170 -31.80 -2.72 -11.99
CA LEU A 170 -32.81 -1.67 -11.98
C LEU A 170 -32.87 -0.91 -10.64
N ASP A 171 -32.30 -1.46 -9.56
CA ASP A 171 -32.27 -0.80 -8.25
C ASP A 171 -31.23 0.33 -8.19
N PHE A 172 -30.42 0.50 -9.23
CA PHE A 172 -29.37 1.55 -9.37
C PHE A 172 -29.78 2.66 -10.35
N SER A 173 -31.01 3.05 -10.36
CA SER A 173 -31.47 4.19 -11.18
C SER A 173 -31.55 5.48 -10.34
N PRO A 174 -31.09 6.63 -10.85
CA PRO A 174 -30.30 6.82 -12.08
C PRO A 174 -28.81 6.93 -11.80
N ILE A 175 -27.97 6.15 -12.47
CA ILE A 175 -26.53 6.41 -12.52
C ILE A 175 -26.33 7.57 -13.47
N SER A 176 -25.88 8.72 -12.96
CA SER A 176 -25.43 9.82 -13.81
C SER A 176 -24.08 9.48 -14.40
N LEU A 177 -24.05 9.06 -15.64
CA LEU A 177 -22.80 8.84 -16.39
C LEU A 177 -22.35 10.19 -16.96
N TYR A 178 -21.19 10.65 -16.54
CA TYR A 178 -20.54 11.81 -17.12
C TYR A 178 -19.63 11.33 -18.26
N PHE A 179 -20.01 11.64 -19.48
CA PHE A 179 -19.18 11.38 -20.65
C PHE A 179 -18.40 12.65 -21.03
N HIS A 180 -17.26 12.48 -21.63
CA HIS A 180 -16.52 13.59 -22.26
C HIS A 180 -17.38 14.16 -23.39
N ASN A 181 -17.19 15.45 -23.73
CA ASN A 181 -18.11 16.30 -24.52
C ASN A 181 -18.71 15.70 -25.80
N ASP A 182 -18.17 14.60 -26.33
CA ASP A 182 -18.55 14.03 -27.61
C ASP A 182 -19.10 12.60 -27.55
N GLU A 183 -19.33 12.07 -26.34
CA GLU A 183 -19.86 10.73 -26.13
C GLU A 183 -21.12 10.77 -25.24
N PRO A 184 -22.05 9.84 -25.40
CA PRO A 184 -22.04 8.63 -26.24
C PRO A 184 -22.50 8.81 -27.68
N ASP A 185 -23.06 9.96 -28.03
CA ASP A 185 -23.52 10.24 -29.40
C ASP A 185 -22.80 11.48 -29.90
N CYS A 186 -21.76 11.26 -30.72
CA CYS A 186 -20.99 12.34 -31.32
C CYS A 186 -21.89 13.38 -31.97
N CYS A 187 -21.61 14.66 -31.68
CA CYS A 187 -22.19 15.82 -32.37
C CYS A 187 -23.67 16.11 -32.08
N THR A 188 -24.26 15.58 -31.02
CA THR A 188 -25.61 15.95 -30.56
C THR A 188 -25.56 16.72 -29.21
N MET A 189 -26.52 17.63 -29.04
CA MET A 189 -26.73 18.37 -27.79
C MET A 189 -27.82 17.72 -26.92
N GLU A 190 -28.22 16.51 -27.24
CA GLU A 190 -29.28 15.84 -26.51
C GLU A 190 -28.77 15.25 -25.18
N ALA A 191 -29.58 15.40 -24.12
CA ALA A 191 -29.25 14.93 -22.77
C ALA A 191 -29.37 13.42 -22.59
N THR A 192 -29.86 12.70 -23.61
CA THR A 192 -30.08 11.24 -23.57
C THR A 192 -29.52 10.59 -24.84
N THR A 193 -28.88 9.43 -24.66
CA THR A 193 -28.38 8.62 -25.77
C THR A 193 -29.31 7.48 -26.13
N GLN A 194 -29.29 7.09 -27.41
CA GLN A 194 -29.95 5.87 -27.90
C GLN A 194 -29.07 4.62 -27.73
N LYS A 195 -27.79 4.80 -27.40
CA LYS A 195 -26.88 3.67 -27.16
C LYS A 195 -27.17 3.01 -25.80
N THR A 196 -27.07 1.70 -25.78
CA THR A 196 -27.06 0.96 -24.53
C THR A 196 -25.74 1.21 -23.78
N TYR A 197 -25.73 1.02 -22.46
CA TYR A 197 -24.51 1.09 -21.64
C TYR A 197 -23.37 0.24 -22.22
N LYS A 198 -23.67 -0.96 -22.69
CA LYS A 198 -22.70 -1.87 -23.30
C LYS A 198 -22.08 -1.30 -24.57
N GLU A 199 -22.87 -0.66 -25.41
CA GLU A 199 -22.40 -0.05 -26.67
C GLU A 199 -21.54 1.18 -26.39
N ALA A 200 -21.96 2.03 -25.46
CA ALA A 200 -21.17 3.18 -25.01
C ALA A 200 -19.83 2.75 -24.38
N TYR A 201 -19.85 1.73 -23.54
CA TYR A 201 -18.67 1.15 -22.90
C TYR A 201 -17.68 0.59 -23.93
N ILE A 202 -18.16 -0.18 -24.92
CA ILE A 202 -17.30 -0.73 -25.98
C ILE A 202 -16.72 0.39 -26.86
N SER A 203 -17.51 1.43 -27.17
CA SER A 203 -17.01 2.58 -27.94
C SER A 203 -15.90 3.32 -27.21
N TYR A 204 -16.04 3.51 -25.90
CA TYR A 204 -15.02 4.16 -25.07
C TYR A 204 -13.69 3.39 -25.05
N PHE A 205 -13.71 2.08 -24.91
CA PHE A 205 -12.49 1.27 -24.93
C PHE A 205 -11.80 1.24 -26.29
N LYS A 206 -12.55 1.28 -27.38
CA LYS A 206 -11.96 1.40 -28.73
C LYS A 206 -11.22 2.73 -28.93
N LEU A 207 -11.75 3.82 -28.35
CA LEU A 207 -11.09 5.12 -28.38
C LEU A 207 -9.78 5.12 -27.59
N ILE A 208 -9.70 4.43 -26.46
CA ILE A 208 -8.45 4.28 -25.71
C ILE A 208 -7.38 3.55 -26.54
N ASP A 209 -7.74 2.43 -27.16
CA ASP A 209 -6.83 1.67 -28.02
C ASP A 209 -6.34 2.50 -29.23
N GLU A 210 -7.19 3.35 -29.81
CA GLU A 210 -6.83 4.25 -30.88
C GLU A 210 -5.88 5.38 -30.40
N TYR A 211 -6.08 5.91 -29.20
CA TYR A 211 -5.21 6.93 -28.61
C TYR A 211 -3.83 6.38 -28.24
N GLU A 212 -3.75 5.17 -27.72
CA GLU A 212 -2.48 4.51 -27.40
C GLU A 212 -1.68 4.21 -28.68
N ASN A 213 -2.35 3.77 -29.75
CA ASN A 213 -1.69 3.48 -31.04
C ASN A 213 -1.27 4.72 -31.83
N GLN A 214 -1.70 5.93 -31.48
CA GLN A 214 -1.28 7.17 -32.15
C GLN A 214 -0.08 7.85 -31.48
N ASN A 215 0.33 7.39 -30.30
CA ASN A 215 1.43 7.97 -29.55
C ASN A 215 2.68 7.06 -29.46
N ASP A 216 2.70 5.97 -30.20
CA ASP A 216 3.89 5.16 -30.53
C ASP A 216 4.43 5.56 -31.91
#